data_f8f70a481de4c4cf6724669a8aaec329
#
_entry.id   f8f70a481de4c4cf6724669a8aaec329
#
_cell.length_a   1.000
_cell.length_b   1.000
_cell.length_c   1.000
_cell.angle_alpha   90.00
_cell.angle_beta   90.00
_cell.angle_gamma   90.00
#
_symmetry.space_group_name_H-M   'P 1'
#
loop_
_entity.id
_entity.type
_entity.pdbx_description
1 polymer ?
#
loop_
_entity_poly.entity_id
_entity_poly.type
_entity_poly.pdbx_seq_one_letter_code
_entity_poly.pdbx_strand_id
1 'polypeptide(L)'
;RGDDAECPYEVMDGQQRTLSLCEYVAGKFSYEFKNFFNQPKDIQRKILDYRLTVYVCEGEPSEKLEWFRTINIAGKPLNEQEINNAVYAGPFVSDAKRHFSKSNCGAYRLAKDLVTGTPIRQDFLKKALEWMAGHETREGKRQTIVGYMAEHQHDPNANNLWTYFQNVINWAITNFDPKHFKKIMKGLDWALYYDKFHDKTLDTAALARQISTLMRDSEIQRQQGIIPY
;
A
#
# COMPACT_ATOMS: atom_id res chain seq x y z
N ARG A 1 5.64 8.61 -18.88
CA ARG A 1 4.24 8.91 -18.55
C ARG A 1 3.63 9.65 -19.71
N GLY A 2 2.38 9.32 -20.05
CA GLY A 2 1.73 9.61 -21.29
C GLY A 2 1.56 11.07 -21.76
N ASP A 3 2.06 12.05 -21.04
CA ASP A 3 2.06 13.46 -21.46
C ASP A 3 3.42 13.91 -21.99
N ASP A 4 4.43 13.04 -21.97
CA ASP A 4 5.75 13.34 -22.53
C ASP A 4 5.77 12.78 -23.96
N ALA A 5 5.79 13.64 -24.95
CA ALA A 5 5.78 13.24 -26.38
C ALA A 5 6.94 12.30 -26.76
N GLU A 6 7.99 12.26 -25.93
CA GLU A 6 9.14 11.37 -26.10
C GLU A 6 8.98 9.99 -25.44
N CYS A 7 8.04 9.82 -24.45
CA CYS A 7 7.84 8.58 -23.69
C CYS A 7 6.36 8.25 -23.50
N PRO A 8 5.64 7.84 -24.56
CA PRO A 8 4.20 7.61 -24.49
C PRO A 8 3.79 6.33 -23.75
N TYR A 9 4.74 5.51 -23.31
CA TYR A 9 4.50 4.23 -22.65
C TYR A 9 4.97 4.21 -21.21
N GLU A 10 4.25 3.49 -20.35
CA GLU A 10 4.63 3.19 -18.99
C GLU A 10 4.99 1.72 -18.84
N VAL A 11 6.08 1.43 -18.12
CA VAL A 11 6.52 0.05 -17.86
C VAL A 11 5.67 -0.55 -16.75
N MET A 12 4.81 -1.50 -17.06
CA MET A 12 3.99 -2.21 -16.08
C MET A 12 4.71 -3.40 -15.43
N ASP A 13 5.48 -4.17 -16.20
CA ASP A 13 6.31 -5.27 -15.71
C ASP A 13 7.70 -5.24 -16.36
N GLY A 14 8.66 -5.89 -15.71
CA GLY A 14 10.04 -5.96 -16.19
C GLY A 14 10.93 -4.79 -15.77
N GLN A 15 10.46 -3.83 -14.99
CA GLN A 15 11.25 -2.67 -14.56
C GLN A 15 12.59 -3.08 -13.93
N GLN A 16 12.60 -4.03 -13.01
CA GLN A 16 13.83 -4.49 -12.33
C GLN A 16 14.79 -5.16 -13.31
N ARG A 17 14.29 -5.97 -14.23
CA ARG A 17 15.09 -6.66 -15.25
C ARG A 17 15.72 -5.64 -16.21
N THR A 18 14.92 -4.67 -16.66
CA THR A 18 15.38 -3.61 -17.56
C THR A 18 16.42 -2.72 -16.90
N LEU A 19 16.15 -2.26 -15.68
CA LEU A 19 17.11 -1.44 -14.91
C LEU A 19 18.41 -2.19 -14.67
N SER A 20 18.37 -3.44 -14.23
CA SER A 20 19.56 -4.24 -13.98
C SER A 20 20.40 -4.42 -15.25
N LEU A 21 19.76 -4.66 -16.40
CA LEU A 21 20.47 -4.77 -17.67
C LEU A 21 21.13 -3.44 -18.06
N CYS A 22 20.39 -2.34 -17.99
CA CYS A 22 20.90 -1.01 -18.31
C CYS A 22 22.06 -0.60 -17.38
N GLU A 23 21.94 -0.86 -16.08
CA GLU A 23 22.96 -0.54 -15.10
C GLU A 23 24.23 -1.40 -15.27
N TYR A 24 24.07 -2.68 -15.62
CA TYR A 24 25.19 -3.55 -15.95
C TYR A 24 25.94 -3.06 -17.19
N VAL A 25 25.23 -2.77 -18.26
CA VAL A 25 25.83 -2.21 -19.49
C VAL A 25 26.50 -0.88 -19.24
N ALA A 26 25.93 -0.04 -18.38
CA ALA A 26 26.54 1.22 -17.94
C ALA A 26 27.74 1.05 -16.99
N GLY A 27 28.07 -0.18 -16.60
CA GLY A 27 29.21 -0.48 -15.72
C GLY A 27 29.01 -0.14 -14.25
N LYS A 28 27.75 0.06 -13.79
CA LYS A 28 27.45 0.45 -12.41
C LYS A 28 27.64 -0.69 -11.40
N PHE A 29 27.62 -1.92 -11.85
CA PHE A 29 27.92 -3.09 -11.01
C PHE A 29 28.59 -4.21 -11.82
N SER A 30 29.14 -5.20 -11.13
CA SER A 30 29.74 -6.40 -11.72
C SER A 30 28.87 -7.63 -11.45
N TYR A 31 28.79 -8.53 -12.42
CA TYR A 31 28.23 -9.86 -12.27
C TYR A 31 29.34 -10.89 -12.33
N GLU A 32 29.42 -11.81 -11.36
CA GLU A 32 30.51 -12.79 -11.21
C GLU A 32 31.91 -12.14 -11.30
N PHE A 33 32.09 -11.02 -10.59
CA PHE A 33 33.35 -10.23 -10.57
C PHE A 33 33.74 -9.62 -11.92
N LYS A 34 32.88 -9.62 -12.93
CA LYS A 34 33.14 -9.03 -14.25
C LYS A 34 32.20 -7.87 -14.53
N ASN A 35 32.76 -6.71 -14.85
CA ASN A 35 32.01 -5.59 -15.40
C ASN A 35 31.74 -5.82 -16.89
N PHE A 36 30.71 -5.21 -17.44
CA PHE A 36 30.38 -5.29 -18.86
C PHE A 36 31.58 -5.00 -19.76
N PHE A 37 32.34 -3.95 -19.47
CA PHE A 37 33.50 -3.53 -20.27
C PHE A 37 34.69 -4.49 -20.18
N ASN A 38 34.75 -5.33 -19.15
CA ASN A 38 35.78 -6.37 -18.99
C ASN A 38 35.38 -7.72 -19.58
N GLN A 39 34.18 -7.83 -20.16
CA GLN A 39 33.75 -9.02 -20.88
C GLN A 39 34.43 -9.09 -22.26
N PRO A 40 34.68 -10.30 -22.80
CA PRO A 40 35.07 -10.50 -24.21
C PRO A 40 34.09 -9.83 -25.16
N LYS A 41 34.57 -9.32 -26.30
CA LYS A 41 33.76 -8.56 -27.26
C LYS A 41 32.58 -9.34 -27.84
N ASP A 42 32.72 -10.64 -28.00
CA ASP A 42 31.62 -11.52 -28.44
C ASP A 42 30.50 -11.62 -27.37
N ILE A 43 30.87 -11.64 -26.09
CA ILE A 43 29.89 -11.63 -24.98
C ILE A 43 29.22 -10.26 -24.88
N GLN A 44 29.97 -9.15 -24.97
CA GLN A 44 29.37 -7.81 -25.00
C GLN A 44 28.33 -7.70 -26.11
N ARG A 45 28.68 -8.18 -27.32
CA ARG A 45 27.78 -8.17 -28.48
C ARG A 45 26.54 -9.03 -28.26
N LYS A 46 26.67 -10.24 -27.70
CA LYS A 46 25.52 -11.10 -27.36
C LYS A 46 24.56 -10.43 -26.39
N ILE A 47 25.06 -9.66 -25.44
CA ILE A 47 24.24 -8.94 -24.47
C ILE A 47 23.50 -7.78 -25.18
N LEU A 48 24.20 -7.01 -26.02
CA LEU A 48 23.60 -5.86 -26.73
C LEU A 48 22.62 -6.27 -27.81
N ASP A 49 22.87 -7.42 -28.48
CA ASP A 49 22.03 -7.93 -29.57
C ASP A 49 20.86 -8.81 -29.04
N TYR A 50 20.75 -8.97 -27.70
CA TYR A 50 19.68 -9.77 -27.10
C TYR A 50 18.32 -9.14 -27.39
N ARG A 51 17.45 -9.90 -28.04
CA ARG A 51 16.10 -9.42 -28.41
C ARG A 51 15.15 -9.60 -27.24
N LEU A 52 14.54 -8.49 -26.81
CA LEU A 52 13.46 -8.50 -25.82
C LEU A 52 12.11 -8.59 -26.54
N THR A 53 11.24 -9.45 -26.04
CA THR A 53 9.83 -9.42 -26.41
C THR A 53 9.12 -8.41 -25.51
N VAL A 54 8.51 -7.41 -26.12
CA VAL A 54 7.76 -6.36 -25.43
C VAL A 54 6.30 -6.46 -25.84
N TYR A 55 5.41 -6.55 -24.86
CA TYR A 55 3.97 -6.47 -25.06
C TYR A 55 3.52 -5.04 -24.77
N VAL A 56 2.89 -4.41 -25.74
CA VAL A 56 2.21 -3.13 -25.56
C VAL A 56 0.75 -3.43 -25.27
N CYS A 57 0.29 -3.00 -24.09
CA CYS A 57 -1.07 -3.24 -23.61
C CYS A 57 -1.83 -1.92 -23.56
N GLU A 58 -3.01 -1.90 -24.16
CA GLU A 58 -3.97 -0.81 -24.08
C GLU A 58 -5.23 -1.31 -23.38
N GLY A 59 -5.93 -0.47 -22.66
CA GLY A 59 -7.17 -0.83 -21.99
C GLY A 59 -7.47 0.05 -20.76
N GLU A 60 -8.65 -0.14 -20.23
CA GLU A 60 -9.11 0.52 -19.01
C GLU A 60 -8.30 0.04 -17.77
N PRO A 61 -8.26 0.84 -16.70
CA PRO A 61 -7.54 0.48 -15.47
C PRO A 61 -7.92 -0.89 -14.88
N SER A 62 -9.18 -1.30 -15.00
CA SER A 62 -9.68 -2.61 -14.55
C SER A 62 -9.11 -3.76 -15.38
N GLU A 63 -8.99 -3.60 -16.69
CA GLU A 63 -8.43 -4.59 -17.60
C GLU A 63 -6.93 -4.74 -17.38
N LYS A 64 -6.23 -3.61 -17.16
CA LYS A 64 -4.80 -3.61 -16.78
C LYS A 64 -4.56 -4.34 -15.48
N LEU A 65 -5.46 -4.15 -14.48
CA LEU A 65 -5.40 -4.83 -13.19
C LEU A 65 -5.54 -6.35 -13.36
N GLU A 66 -6.51 -6.81 -14.15
CA GLU A 66 -6.76 -8.23 -14.41
C GLU A 66 -5.59 -8.87 -15.16
N TRP A 67 -5.10 -8.20 -16.20
CA TRP A 67 -3.91 -8.64 -16.92
C TRP A 67 -2.70 -8.76 -16.00
N PHE A 68 -2.44 -7.76 -15.16
CA PHE A 68 -1.32 -7.76 -14.21
C PHE A 68 -1.43 -8.89 -13.18
N ARG A 69 -2.64 -9.18 -12.71
CA ARG A 69 -2.89 -10.37 -11.86
C ARG A 69 -2.52 -11.66 -12.57
N THR A 70 -2.92 -11.78 -13.82
CA THR A 70 -2.71 -13.00 -14.62
C THR A 70 -1.22 -13.28 -14.85
N ILE A 71 -0.42 -12.29 -15.20
CA ILE A 71 1.02 -12.50 -15.45
C ILE A 71 1.82 -12.79 -14.20
N ASN A 72 1.34 -12.34 -13.03
CA ASN A 72 2.01 -12.59 -11.75
C ASN A 72 1.70 -13.97 -11.12
N ILE A 73 0.80 -14.76 -11.71
CA ILE A 73 0.46 -16.11 -11.21
C ILE A 73 1.67 -17.05 -11.25
N ALA A 74 2.58 -16.89 -12.21
CA ALA A 74 3.74 -17.76 -12.40
C ALA A 74 4.93 -17.42 -11.48
N GLY A 75 4.89 -16.31 -10.73
CA GLY A 75 5.96 -15.82 -9.87
C GLY A 75 5.61 -15.87 -8.38
N LYS A 76 6.31 -15.08 -7.57
CA LYS A 76 5.91 -14.82 -6.19
C LYS A 76 4.62 -14.01 -6.22
N PRO A 77 3.50 -14.53 -5.71
CA PRO A 77 2.23 -13.84 -5.81
C PRO A 77 2.30 -12.50 -5.07
N LEU A 78 1.95 -11.44 -5.79
CA LEU A 78 1.76 -10.12 -5.21
C LEU A 78 0.44 -10.10 -4.42
N ASN A 79 0.42 -9.39 -3.32
CA ASN A 79 -0.83 -9.12 -2.64
C ASN A 79 -1.65 -8.05 -3.39
N GLU A 80 -2.94 -7.98 -3.08
CA GLU A 80 -3.88 -7.08 -3.77
C GLU A 80 -3.41 -5.61 -3.75
N GLN A 81 -2.86 -5.13 -2.63
CA GLN A 81 -2.38 -3.76 -2.54
C GLN A 81 -1.09 -3.53 -3.35
N GLU A 82 -0.22 -4.53 -3.46
CA GLU A 82 0.96 -4.45 -4.34
C GLU A 82 0.55 -4.34 -5.81
N ILE A 83 -0.49 -5.08 -6.20
CA ILE A 83 -1.07 -5.01 -7.54
C ILE A 83 -1.68 -3.63 -7.79
N ASN A 84 -2.52 -3.14 -6.88
CA ASN A 84 -3.11 -1.81 -6.98
C ASN A 84 -2.04 -0.71 -7.08
N ASN A 85 -0.96 -0.81 -6.30
CA ASN A 85 0.16 0.12 -6.35
C ASN A 85 0.89 0.13 -7.71
N ALA A 86 0.88 -0.97 -8.43
CA ALA A 86 1.47 -1.06 -9.77
C ALA A 86 0.54 -0.47 -10.83
N VAL A 87 -0.74 -0.80 -10.77
CA VAL A 87 -1.75 -0.33 -11.74
C VAL A 87 -1.98 1.18 -11.65
N TYR A 88 -2.08 1.70 -10.42
CA TYR A 88 -2.29 3.13 -10.16
C TYR A 88 -0.98 3.84 -9.83
N ALA A 89 0.15 3.37 -10.39
CA ALA A 89 1.44 4.02 -10.22
C ALA A 89 1.36 5.50 -10.62
N GLY A 90 1.88 6.38 -9.75
CA GLY A 90 1.79 7.81 -9.95
C GLY A 90 2.49 8.59 -8.85
N PRO A 91 2.46 9.94 -8.90
CA PRO A 91 3.03 10.78 -7.85
C PRO A 91 2.40 10.48 -6.50
N PHE A 92 1.06 10.33 -6.45
CA PHE A 92 0.31 9.97 -5.25
C PHE A 92 0.85 8.69 -4.61
N VAL A 93 0.88 7.56 -5.34
CA VAL A 93 1.36 6.27 -4.80
C VAL A 93 2.84 6.34 -4.42
N SER A 94 3.66 7.06 -5.20
CA SER A 94 5.07 7.25 -4.91
C SER A 94 5.29 7.98 -3.58
N ASP A 95 4.50 8.99 -3.31
CA ASP A 95 4.52 9.73 -2.07
C ASP A 95 3.94 8.92 -0.91
N ALA A 96 2.78 8.28 -1.09
CA ALA A 96 2.17 7.40 -0.10
C ALA A 96 3.14 6.32 0.38
N LYS A 97 3.89 5.68 -0.51
CA LYS A 97 4.90 4.67 -0.15
C LYS A 97 6.00 5.20 0.77
N ARG A 98 6.34 6.48 0.71
CA ARG A 98 7.32 7.08 1.64
C ARG A 98 6.79 7.08 3.07
N HIS A 99 5.50 7.33 3.25
CA HIS A 99 4.85 7.38 4.56
C HIS A 99 4.49 6.02 5.12
N PHE A 100 4.11 5.05 4.25
CA PHE A 100 3.43 3.83 4.66
C PHE A 100 4.16 2.51 4.36
N SER A 101 5.12 2.48 3.42
CA SER A 101 5.60 1.21 2.84
C SER A 101 7.06 0.86 3.11
N LYS A 102 7.79 1.68 3.84
CA LYS A 102 9.19 1.39 4.21
C LYS A 102 9.26 0.82 5.61
N SER A 103 10.24 -0.06 5.84
CA SER A 103 10.61 -0.47 7.20
C SER A 103 10.78 0.78 8.07
N ASN A 104 10.17 0.79 9.23
CA ASN A 104 10.28 1.90 10.17
C ASN A 104 9.81 3.28 9.63
N CYS A 105 8.87 3.26 8.67
CA CYS A 105 8.25 4.49 8.13
C CYS A 105 7.45 5.25 9.19
N GLY A 106 7.01 6.46 8.85
CA GLY A 106 6.21 7.32 9.74
C GLY A 106 4.96 6.62 10.26
N ALA A 107 4.21 5.96 9.38
CA ALA A 107 3.00 5.23 9.75
C ALA A 107 3.27 4.08 10.74
N TYR A 108 4.33 3.31 10.52
CA TYR A 108 4.70 2.23 11.43
C TYR A 108 5.09 2.75 12.81
N ARG A 109 5.94 3.78 12.88
CA ARG A 109 6.34 4.36 14.16
C ARG A 109 5.15 4.89 14.97
N LEU A 110 4.19 5.49 14.28
CA LEU A 110 3.01 6.09 14.90
C LEU A 110 1.97 5.04 15.31
N ALA A 111 1.75 4.02 14.49
CA ALA A 111 0.55 3.17 14.56
C ALA A 111 0.81 1.67 14.75
N LYS A 112 2.05 1.24 15.04
CA LYS A 112 2.40 -0.19 15.20
C LYS A 112 1.59 -0.94 16.27
N ASP A 113 1.06 -0.20 17.24
CA ASP A 113 0.23 -0.75 18.33
C ASP A 113 -1.28 -0.72 18.01
N LEU A 114 -1.69 -0.04 16.94
CA LEU A 114 -3.07 0.17 16.50
C LEU A 114 -3.41 -0.50 15.17
N VAL A 115 -2.42 -0.75 14.33
CA VAL A 115 -2.57 -1.34 12.99
C VAL A 115 -1.84 -2.68 12.94
N THR A 116 -2.50 -3.69 12.39
CA THR A 116 -1.94 -5.02 12.19
C THR A 116 -1.16 -5.09 10.87
N GLY A 117 -0.10 -5.91 10.84
CA GLY A 117 0.68 -6.16 9.63
C GLY A 117 2.02 -5.43 9.59
N THR A 118 2.62 -5.37 8.42
CA THR A 118 3.94 -4.77 8.19
C THR A 118 3.93 -3.79 7.02
N PRO A 119 4.69 -2.69 7.10
CA PRO A 119 4.77 -1.72 6.00
C PRO A 119 5.26 -2.32 4.68
N ILE A 120 6.23 -3.25 4.75
CA ILE A 120 6.81 -3.89 3.56
C ILE A 120 5.77 -4.66 2.75
N ARG A 121 4.79 -5.28 3.42
CA ARG A 121 3.66 -5.99 2.78
C ARG A 121 2.51 -5.07 2.41
N GLN A 122 2.71 -3.76 2.46
CA GLN A 122 1.72 -2.72 2.16
C GLN A 122 0.53 -2.66 3.12
N ASP A 123 0.57 -3.36 4.27
CA ASP A 123 -0.57 -3.47 5.19
C ASP A 123 -0.97 -2.09 5.75
N PHE A 124 0.01 -1.22 6.04
CA PHE A 124 -0.25 0.14 6.53
C PHE A 124 -0.84 1.05 5.46
N LEU A 125 -0.36 0.94 4.21
CA LEU A 125 -0.92 1.69 3.09
C LEU A 125 -2.35 1.24 2.80
N LYS A 126 -2.58 -0.09 2.74
CA LYS A 126 -3.91 -0.66 2.56
C LYS A 126 -4.87 -0.16 3.63
N LYS A 127 -4.46 -0.18 4.91
CA LYS A 127 -5.29 0.27 6.02
C LYS A 127 -5.62 1.77 5.94
N ALA A 128 -4.65 2.61 5.58
CA ALA A 128 -4.88 4.05 5.39
C ALA A 128 -5.88 4.32 4.26
N LEU A 129 -5.76 3.59 3.14
CA LEU A 129 -6.69 3.69 2.01
C LEU A 129 -8.09 3.17 2.37
N GLU A 130 -8.20 2.05 3.11
CA GLU A 130 -9.49 1.56 3.64
C GLU A 130 -10.19 2.63 4.49
N TRP A 131 -9.45 3.25 5.39
CA TRP A 131 -9.97 4.28 6.28
C TRP A 131 -10.42 5.53 5.52
N MET A 132 -9.62 5.98 4.56
CA MET A 132 -9.96 7.15 3.75
C MET A 132 -11.18 6.89 2.85
N ALA A 133 -11.23 5.74 2.17
CA ALA A 133 -12.39 5.38 1.36
C ALA A 133 -13.67 5.24 2.23
N GLY A 134 -13.54 4.69 3.43
CA GLY A 134 -14.61 4.63 4.42
C GLY A 134 -15.06 6.02 4.89
N HIS A 135 -14.13 6.94 5.12
CA HIS A 135 -14.40 8.34 5.47
C HIS A 135 -15.19 9.03 4.36
N GLU A 136 -14.73 9.01 3.13
CA GLU A 136 -15.44 9.60 1.99
C GLU A 136 -16.82 8.98 1.77
N THR A 137 -16.98 7.69 2.04
CA THR A 137 -18.29 7.02 1.97
C THR A 137 -19.24 7.55 3.05
N ARG A 138 -18.75 7.82 4.26
CA ARG A 138 -19.56 8.43 5.33
C ARG A 138 -19.92 9.89 5.04
N GLU A 139 -19.06 10.60 4.31
CA GLU A 139 -19.33 11.95 3.79
C GLU A 139 -20.28 11.97 2.57
N GLY A 140 -20.79 10.80 2.15
CA GLY A 140 -21.77 10.68 1.07
C GLY A 140 -21.19 10.35 -0.32
N LYS A 141 -19.87 10.18 -0.44
CA LYS A 141 -19.19 9.77 -1.67
C LYS A 141 -18.93 8.29 -1.62
N ARG A 142 -19.73 7.47 -2.30
CA ARG A 142 -19.51 6.03 -2.37
C ARG A 142 -18.13 5.72 -2.96
N GLN A 143 -17.16 5.32 -2.12
CA GLN A 143 -15.79 5.16 -2.50
C GLN A 143 -15.25 3.76 -2.15
N THR A 144 -14.32 3.27 -2.98
CA THR A 144 -13.54 2.06 -2.75
C THR A 144 -12.05 2.39 -2.77
N ILE A 145 -11.19 1.51 -2.27
CA ILE A 145 -9.72 1.69 -2.38
C ILE A 145 -9.32 1.92 -3.84
N VAL A 146 -9.81 1.08 -4.74
CA VAL A 146 -9.53 1.17 -6.18
C VAL A 146 -10.00 2.48 -6.78
N GLY A 147 -11.25 2.88 -6.47
CA GLY A 147 -11.80 4.16 -6.91
C GLY A 147 -11.01 5.35 -6.40
N TYR A 148 -10.65 5.35 -5.12
CA TYR A 148 -9.82 6.41 -4.53
C TYR A 148 -8.44 6.50 -5.20
N MET A 149 -7.77 5.37 -5.40
CA MET A 149 -6.46 5.34 -6.05
C MET A 149 -6.52 5.80 -7.52
N ALA A 150 -7.58 5.44 -8.25
CA ALA A 150 -7.78 5.87 -9.63
C ALA A 150 -8.01 7.39 -9.73
N GLU A 151 -8.85 7.93 -8.83
CA GLU A 151 -9.17 9.36 -8.79
C GLU A 151 -7.94 10.22 -8.46
N HIS A 152 -7.13 9.77 -7.50
CA HIS A 152 -5.98 10.51 -7.00
C HIS A 152 -4.65 10.13 -7.65
N GLN A 153 -4.62 9.27 -8.66
CA GLN A 153 -3.40 8.73 -9.28
C GLN A 153 -2.40 9.83 -9.66
N HIS A 154 -2.88 10.94 -10.18
CA HIS A 154 -2.08 12.06 -10.68
C HIS A 154 -1.87 13.19 -9.67
N ASP A 155 -2.40 13.06 -8.45
CA ASP A 155 -2.17 14.04 -7.41
C ASP A 155 -0.67 14.15 -7.09
N PRO A 156 -0.13 15.35 -6.86
CA PRO A 156 1.30 15.56 -6.66
C PRO A 156 1.85 14.88 -5.40
N ASN A 157 0.99 14.58 -4.44
CA ASN A 157 1.35 13.96 -3.17
C ASN A 157 0.15 13.26 -2.52
N ALA A 158 0.41 12.54 -1.42
CA ALA A 158 -0.59 11.85 -0.62
C ALA A 158 -0.85 12.54 0.74
N ASN A 159 -0.70 13.87 0.80
CA ASN A 159 -0.79 14.61 2.07
C ASN A 159 -2.15 14.45 2.74
N ASN A 160 -3.26 14.46 1.99
CA ASN A 160 -4.61 14.28 2.55
C ASN A 160 -4.74 12.92 3.24
N LEU A 161 -4.30 11.84 2.57
CA LEU A 161 -4.29 10.49 3.11
C LEU A 161 -3.41 10.41 4.38
N TRP A 162 -2.22 11.01 4.33
CA TRP A 162 -1.31 11.01 5.45
C TRP A 162 -1.84 11.79 6.65
N THR A 163 -2.39 12.99 6.43
CA THR A 163 -2.96 13.83 7.49
C THR A 163 -4.17 13.16 8.14
N TYR A 164 -5.07 12.60 7.34
CA TYR A 164 -6.21 11.87 7.88
C TYR A 164 -5.77 10.69 8.74
N PHE A 165 -4.84 9.86 8.25
CA PHE A 165 -4.29 8.75 9.02
C PHE A 165 -3.67 9.20 10.34
N GLN A 166 -2.89 10.29 10.33
CA GLN A 166 -2.31 10.86 11.56
C GLN A 166 -3.38 11.32 12.54
N ASN A 167 -4.42 12.00 12.06
CA ASN A 167 -5.51 12.48 12.91
C ASN A 167 -6.23 11.32 13.59
N VAL A 168 -6.57 10.27 12.85
CA VAL A 168 -7.19 9.05 13.38
C VAL A 168 -6.33 8.43 14.48
N ILE A 169 -5.05 8.22 14.21
CA ILE A 169 -4.13 7.57 15.16
C ILE A 169 -3.88 8.43 16.39
N ASN A 170 -3.62 9.73 16.21
CA ASN A 170 -3.39 10.64 17.32
C ASN A 170 -4.62 10.73 18.23
N TRP A 171 -5.83 10.81 17.64
CA TRP A 171 -7.06 10.79 18.40
C TRP A 171 -7.21 9.48 19.18
N ALA A 172 -6.92 8.34 18.57
CA ALA A 172 -6.99 7.03 19.24
C ALA A 172 -6.00 6.95 20.41
N ILE A 173 -4.75 7.37 20.23
CA ILE A 173 -3.72 7.34 21.26
C ILE A 173 -4.06 8.30 22.42
N THR A 174 -4.62 9.47 22.11
CA THR A 174 -4.97 10.48 23.12
C THR A 174 -6.14 10.01 24.00
N ASN A 175 -7.09 9.29 23.41
CA ASN A 175 -8.32 8.92 24.12
C ASN A 175 -8.29 7.50 24.69
N PHE A 176 -7.37 6.62 24.24
CA PHE A 176 -7.29 5.23 24.68
C PHE A 176 -5.84 4.86 25.04
N ASP A 177 -5.62 4.35 26.26
CA ASP A 177 -4.29 3.92 26.68
C ASP A 177 -3.87 2.62 25.96
N PRO A 178 -2.85 2.66 25.10
CA PRO A 178 -2.36 1.48 24.38
C PRO A 178 -1.91 0.34 25.30
N LYS A 179 -1.51 0.64 26.54
CA LYS A 179 -1.04 -0.37 27.51
C LYS A 179 -2.16 -1.28 27.99
N HIS A 180 -3.35 -0.72 28.18
CA HIS A 180 -4.51 -1.48 28.63
C HIS A 180 -5.20 -2.28 27.49
N PHE A 181 -5.01 -1.87 26.25
CA PHE A 181 -5.78 -2.40 25.11
C PHE A 181 -4.93 -3.12 24.04
N LYS A 182 -3.66 -3.47 24.32
CA LYS A 182 -2.67 -3.96 23.34
C LYS A 182 -3.17 -5.01 22.34
N LYS A 183 -3.96 -5.99 22.77
CA LYS A 183 -4.49 -7.02 21.85
C LYS A 183 -5.73 -6.55 21.08
N ILE A 184 -6.50 -5.70 21.70
CA ILE A 184 -7.82 -5.24 21.27
C ILE A 184 -7.68 -4.13 20.23
N MET A 185 -6.72 -3.23 20.40
CA MET A 185 -6.58 -2.03 19.59
C MET A 185 -6.26 -2.31 18.11
N LYS A 186 -5.56 -3.40 17.81
CA LYS A 186 -5.16 -3.73 16.43
C LYS A 186 -6.29 -4.19 15.51
N GLY A 187 -7.44 -4.59 16.08
CA GLY A 187 -8.59 -5.09 15.33
C GLY A 187 -9.70 -4.06 15.12
N LEU A 188 -9.58 -2.86 15.70
CA LEU A 188 -10.63 -1.85 15.64
C LEU A 188 -10.54 -0.99 14.38
N ASP A 189 -11.69 -0.59 13.87
CA ASP A 189 -11.79 0.46 12.84
C ASP A 189 -11.72 1.84 13.48
N TRP A 190 -10.49 2.31 13.73
CA TRP A 190 -10.24 3.59 14.38
C TRP A 190 -10.79 4.78 13.59
N ALA A 191 -10.83 4.69 12.25
CA ALA A 191 -11.38 5.74 11.42
C ALA A 191 -12.90 5.90 11.63
N LEU A 192 -13.62 4.80 11.77
CA LEU A 192 -15.06 4.84 12.09
C LEU A 192 -15.33 5.54 13.43
N TYR A 193 -14.51 5.24 14.45
CA TYR A 193 -14.66 5.90 15.75
C TYR A 193 -14.25 7.35 15.70
N TYR A 194 -13.15 7.67 15.01
CA TYR A 194 -12.70 9.04 14.80
C TYR A 194 -13.78 9.87 14.12
N ASP A 195 -14.28 9.47 12.97
CA ASP A 195 -15.29 10.22 12.21
C ASP A 195 -16.58 10.45 13.00
N LYS A 196 -16.92 9.51 13.88
CA LYS A 196 -18.15 9.60 14.69
C LYS A 196 -18.00 10.46 15.94
N PHE A 197 -16.78 10.58 16.49
CA PHE A 197 -16.60 11.06 17.85
C PHE A 197 -15.52 12.13 18.02
N HIS A 198 -14.69 12.45 17.04
CA HIS A 198 -13.56 13.37 17.21
C HIS A 198 -13.96 14.79 17.60
N ASP A 199 -15.17 15.21 17.23
CA ASP A 199 -15.74 16.53 17.53
C ASP A 199 -16.60 16.58 18.80
N LYS A 200 -16.71 15.45 19.53
CA LYS A 200 -17.58 15.33 20.69
C LYS A 200 -16.79 15.24 21.98
N THR A 201 -17.32 15.82 23.04
CA THR A 201 -16.82 15.58 24.40
C THR A 201 -17.20 14.15 24.80
N LEU A 202 -16.21 13.25 24.86
CA LEU A 202 -16.43 11.85 25.18
C LEU A 202 -16.09 11.55 26.63
N ASP A 203 -16.97 10.79 27.30
CA ASP A 203 -16.53 9.96 28.42
C ASP A 203 -15.76 8.76 27.83
N THR A 204 -14.47 8.98 27.58
CA THR A 204 -13.56 7.98 27.02
C THR A 204 -13.45 6.73 27.90
N ALA A 205 -13.63 6.87 29.22
CA ALA A 205 -13.60 5.73 30.12
C ALA A 205 -14.87 4.85 29.98
N ALA A 206 -16.03 5.47 29.76
CA ALA A 206 -17.27 4.74 29.49
C ALA A 206 -17.22 4.04 28.13
N LEU A 207 -16.75 4.74 27.09
CA LEU A 207 -16.58 4.17 25.75
C LEU A 207 -15.56 3.02 25.73
N ALA A 208 -14.42 3.18 26.41
CA ALA A 208 -13.42 2.12 26.53
C ALA A 208 -13.97 0.88 27.24
N ARG A 209 -14.80 1.06 28.27
CA ARG A 209 -15.49 -0.05 28.95
C ARG A 209 -16.47 -0.76 28.03
N GLN A 210 -17.28 -0.01 27.25
CA GLN A 210 -18.22 -0.59 26.31
C GLN A 210 -17.50 -1.40 25.22
N ILE A 211 -16.44 -0.85 24.64
CA ILE A 211 -15.62 -1.55 23.64
C ILE A 211 -15.03 -2.84 24.24
N SER A 212 -14.45 -2.75 25.45
CA SER A 212 -13.87 -3.91 26.14
C SER A 212 -14.91 -4.98 26.43
N THR A 213 -16.13 -4.61 26.79
CA THR A 213 -17.24 -5.53 27.03
C THR A 213 -17.66 -6.21 25.74
N LEU A 214 -17.90 -5.45 24.66
CA LEU A 214 -18.28 -5.98 23.35
C LEU A 214 -17.25 -6.96 22.80
N MET A 215 -15.97 -6.68 23.00
CA MET A 215 -14.89 -7.57 22.52
C MET A 215 -14.79 -8.84 23.36
N ARG A 216 -14.94 -8.75 24.65
CA ARG A 216 -14.99 -9.93 25.52
C ARG A 216 -16.17 -10.81 25.14
N ASP A 217 -17.34 -10.23 24.92
CA ASP A 217 -18.55 -10.97 24.51
C ASP A 217 -18.37 -11.61 23.13
N SER A 218 -17.74 -10.92 22.18
CA SER A 218 -17.38 -11.48 20.86
C SER A 218 -16.37 -12.63 20.97
N GLU A 219 -15.38 -12.53 21.86
CA GLU A 219 -14.42 -13.61 22.11
C GLU A 219 -15.10 -14.84 22.72
N ILE A 220 -15.99 -14.65 23.69
CA ILE A 220 -16.80 -15.74 24.27
C ILE A 220 -17.65 -16.40 23.20
N GLN A 221 -18.31 -15.63 22.33
CA GLN A 221 -19.13 -16.16 21.24
C GLN A 221 -18.31 -16.95 20.21
N ARG A 222 -17.07 -16.53 19.90
CA ARG A 222 -16.14 -17.29 19.05
C ARG A 222 -15.74 -18.62 19.70
N GLN A 223 -15.37 -18.59 20.99
CA GLN A 223 -15.02 -19.80 21.73
C GLN A 223 -16.18 -20.79 21.84
N GLN A 224 -17.41 -20.30 21.86
CA GLN A 224 -18.64 -21.13 21.86
C GLN A 224 -19.06 -21.57 20.45
N GLY A 225 -18.34 -21.17 19.38
CA GLY A 225 -18.67 -21.52 18.00
C GLY A 225 -19.92 -20.81 17.43
N ILE A 226 -20.40 -19.77 18.11
CA ILE A 226 -21.58 -19.00 17.69
C ILE A 226 -21.25 -18.08 16.52
N ILE A 227 -20.01 -17.56 16.46
CA ILE A 227 -19.47 -16.79 15.34
C ILE A 227 -18.18 -17.44 14.83
N PRO A 228 -17.93 -17.47 13.50
CA PRO A 228 -16.70 -18.02 12.93
C PRO A 228 -15.47 -17.17 13.29
N TYR A 229 -14.30 -17.82 13.29
CA TYR A 229 -13.00 -17.18 13.50
C TYR A 229 -12.65 -16.19 12.40
#